data_eb898bb87b7a39ae18ab9eb365ce558d
#
_entry.id   eb898bb87b7a39ae18ab9eb365ce558d
#
_cell.length_a   1.000
_cell.length_b   1.000
_cell.length_c   1.000
_cell.angle_alpha   90.00
_cell.angle_beta   90.00
_cell.angle_gamma   90.00
#
_symmetry.space_group_name_H-M   'P 1'
#
loop_
_entity.id
_entity.type
_entity.pdbx_description
1 polymer ?
#
loop_
_entity_poly.entity_id
_entity_poly.type
_entity_poly.pdbx_seq_one_letter_code
_entity_poly.pdbx_strand_id
1 'polypeptide(L)'
;LSKGHDFPKVTLCVILNADSGLLSPEMNGVEKIAQQLIQVSGRAGRNNNLAQVIIQTRYPNDENLKQIKTGNYQLVADQCLKTNKALGIPPYSNVSILRATSPNPQSCIQFLEKVSELLDNKKNISITGPLPSIPLKIKGNSRNHLIIKSDTKTYLNRVLKFLTNEIQNWPETKKVKW
;
A
#
# COMPACT_ATOMS: atom_id res chain seq x y z
N LEU A 1 -3.38 7.70 -19.16
CA LEU A 1 -4.59 7.88 -20.01
C LEU A 1 -5.89 8.06 -19.20
N SER A 2 -5.95 7.60 -17.92
CA SER A 2 -7.17 7.69 -17.10
C SER A 2 -7.48 9.09 -16.53
N LYS A 3 -6.53 10.02 -16.53
CA LYS A 3 -6.72 11.39 -16.00
C LYS A 3 -6.59 12.43 -17.11
N GLY A 4 -7.56 13.34 -17.18
CA GLY A 4 -7.47 14.56 -17.97
C GLY A 4 -7.78 14.46 -19.47
N HIS A 5 -8.01 13.25 -20.00
CA HIS A 5 -8.38 13.09 -21.42
C HIS A 5 -9.84 12.71 -21.57
N ASP A 6 -10.53 13.32 -22.51
CA ASP A 6 -11.87 12.96 -22.92
C ASP A 6 -11.83 12.29 -24.30
N PHE A 7 -12.40 11.10 -24.40
CA PHE A 7 -12.45 10.33 -25.64
C PHE A 7 -13.92 10.02 -26.01
N PRO A 8 -14.62 10.95 -26.62
CA PRO A 8 -16.08 10.84 -26.82
C PRO A 8 -16.52 9.68 -27.73
N LYS A 9 -15.60 9.08 -28.49
CA LYS A 9 -15.88 7.97 -29.42
C LYS A 9 -15.42 6.60 -28.89
N VAL A 10 -14.96 6.51 -27.63
CA VAL A 10 -14.52 5.24 -27.05
C VAL A 10 -15.73 4.41 -26.67
N THR A 11 -15.89 3.26 -27.32
CA THR A 11 -16.94 2.26 -27.07
C THR A 11 -16.43 1.02 -26.36
N LEU A 12 -15.11 0.81 -26.31
CA LEU A 12 -14.45 -0.29 -25.61
C LEU A 12 -13.30 0.23 -24.75
N CYS A 13 -13.30 -0.17 -23.48
CA CYS A 13 -12.18 0.02 -22.59
C CYS A 13 -11.69 -1.32 -22.06
N VAL A 14 -10.39 -1.57 -22.15
CA VAL A 14 -9.78 -2.82 -21.65
C VAL A 14 -8.80 -2.48 -20.53
N ILE A 15 -8.98 -3.11 -19.39
CA ILE A 15 -8.11 -2.97 -18.22
C ILE A 15 -7.28 -4.23 -18.10
N LEU A 16 -5.99 -4.11 -18.37
CA LEU A 16 -5.04 -5.22 -18.31
C LEU A 16 -4.49 -5.37 -16.88
N ASN A 17 -4.34 -6.62 -16.44
CA ASN A 17 -3.70 -6.97 -15.18
C ASN A 17 -4.29 -6.24 -13.95
N ALA A 18 -5.61 -6.33 -13.75
CA ALA A 18 -6.26 -5.78 -12.56
C ALA A 18 -5.72 -6.36 -11.25
N ASP A 19 -5.15 -7.58 -11.32
CA ASP A 19 -4.58 -8.29 -10.17
C ASP A 19 -3.45 -7.51 -9.50
N SER A 20 -2.69 -6.73 -10.24
CA SER A 20 -1.61 -5.90 -9.68
C SER A 20 -2.10 -4.87 -8.66
N GLY A 21 -3.33 -4.40 -8.81
CA GLY A 21 -3.97 -3.49 -7.85
C GLY A 21 -4.75 -4.25 -6.76
N LEU A 22 -5.50 -5.29 -7.13
CA LEU A 22 -6.30 -6.10 -6.19
C LEU A 22 -5.41 -6.81 -5.16
N LEU A 23 -4.27 -7.34 -5.60
CA LEU A 23 -3.30 -8.06 -4.77
C LEU A 23 -2.14 -7.17 -4.30
N SER A 24 -2.29 -5.86 -4.42
CA SER A 24 -1.25 -4.93 -4.01
C SER A 24 -0.97 -5.05 -2.51
N PRO A 25 0.29 -5.15 -2.08
CA PRO A 25 0.66 -5.11 -0.67
C PRO A 25 0.51 -3.70 -0.04
N GLU A 26 0.15 -2.71 -0.85
CA GLU A 26 -0.13 -1.37 -0.34
C GLU A 26 -1.47 -1.36 0.42
N MET A 27 -1.51 -0.69 1.57
CA MET A 27 -2.71 -0.62 2.42
C MET A 27 -3.95 -0.06 1.71
N ASN A 28 -3.76 0.72 0.63
CA ASN A 28 -4.82 1.31 -0.17
C ASN A 28 -4.84 0.80 -1.62
N GLY A 29 -4.26 -0.37 -1.88
CA GLY A 29 -4.16 -0.94 -3.23
C GLY A 29 -5.52 -1.17 -3.86
N VAL A 30 -6.44 -1.83 -3.13
CA VAL A 30 -7.81 -2.09 -3.59
C VAL A 30 -8.57 -0.79 -3.85
N GLU A 31 -8.43 0.20 -2.97
CA GLU A 31 -9.08 1.50 -3.15
C GLU A 31 -8.57 2.23 -4.40
N LYS A 32 -7.26 2.24 -4.61
CA LYS A 32 -6.64 2.85 -5.80
C LYS A 32 -7.12 2.22 -7.10
N ILE A 33 -7.14 0.88 -7.16
CA ILE A 33 -7.61 0.19 -8.36
C ILE A 33 -9.11 0.42 -8.58
N ALA A 34 -9.92 0.43 -7.52
CA ALA A 34 -11.33 0.73 -7.60
C ALA A 34 -11.59 2.13 -8.18
N GLN A 35 -10.89 3.15 -7.67
CA GLN A 35 -10.99 4.51 -8.20
C GLN A 35 -10.64 4.57 -9.69
N GLN A 36 -9.57 3.88 -10.10
CA GLN A 36 -9.15 3.82 -11.50
C GLN A 36 -10.19 3.13 -12.38
N LEU A 37 -10.70 1.96 -11.95
CA LEU A 37 -11.67 1.17 -12.71
C LEU A 37 -13.00 1.90 -12.86
N ILE A 38 -13.53 2.49 -11.78
CA ILE A 38 -14.77 3.25 -11.80
C ILE A 38 -14.62 4.53 -12.63
N GLN A 39 -13.47 5.21 -12.54
CA GLN A 39 -13.21 6.40 -13.34
C GLN A 39 -13.16 6.08 -14.84
N VAL A 40 -12.54 4.97 -15.22
CA VAL A 40 -12.44 4.53 -16.60
C VAL A 40 -13.79 4.07 -17.14
N SER A 41 -14.55 3.30 -16.36
CA SER A 41 -15.90 2.85 -16.74
C SER A 41 -16.86 4.02 -16.93
N GLY A 42 -16.79 5.06 -16.08
CA GLY A 42 -17.61 6.26 -16.20
C GLY A 42 -17.25 7.16 -17.40
N ARG A 43 -16.14 6.91 -18.08
CA ARG A 43 -15.76 7.61 -19.34
C ARG A 43 -16.20 6.87 -20.59
N ALA A 44 -16.34 5.56 -20.52
CA ALA A 44 -16.90 4.77 -21.59
C ALA A 44 -18.42 5.02 -21.67
N GLY A 45 -18.95 5.40 -22.83
CA GLY A 45 -20.40 5.51 -23.06
C GLY A 45 -21.06 6.86 -22.76
N ARG A 46 -20.31 7.95 -22.57
CA ARG A 46 -20.88 9.29 -22.27
C ARG A 46 -21.85 9.84 -23.33
N ASN A 47 -21.81 9.35 -24.57
CA ASN A 47 -22.65 9.86 -25.67
C ASN A 47 -23.73 8.86 -26.12
N ASN A 48 -24.47 8.24 -25.20
CA ASN A 48 -25.51 7.24 -25.50
C ASN A 48 -25.04 6.00 -26.29
N ASN A 49 -23.75 5.78 -26.45
CA ASN A 49 -23.22 4.57 -27.04
C ASN A 49 -23.05 3.51 -25.96
N LEU A 50 -23.54 2.31 -26.22
CA LEU A 50 -23.26 1.12 -25.39
C LEU A 50 -21.75 0.92 -25.36
N ALA A 51 -21.12 1.28 -24.23
CA ALA A 51 -19.71 1.08 -24.07
C ALA A 51 -19.44 -0.14 -23.18
N GLN A 52 -18.47 -0.92 -23.60
CA GLN A 52 -18.06 -2.13 -22.92
C GLN A 52 -16.77 -1.89 -22.15
N VAL A 53 -16.71 -2.40 -20.91
CA VAL A 53 -15.48 -2.41 -20.10
C VAL A 53 -15.09 -3.87 -19.84
N ILE A 54 -13.91 -4.25 -20.31
CA ILE A 54 -13.35 -5.59 -20.10
C ILE A 54 -12.23 -5.49 -19.06
N ILE A 55 -12.29 -6.33 -18.03
CA ILE A 55 -11.29 -6.38 -16.96
C ILE A 55 -10.59 -7.74 -17.04
N GLN A 56 -9.29 -7.73 -17.33
CA GLN A 56 -8.46 -8.93 -17.31
C GLN A 56 -8.00 -9.20 -15.88
N THR A 57 -8.35 -10.39 -15.38
CA THR A 57 -7.99 -10.86 -14.03
C THR A 57 -7.92 -12.38 -13.98
N ARG A 58 -7.10 -12.93 -13.07
CA ARG A 58 -7.07 -14.35 -12.71
C ARG A 58 -8.10 -14.69 -11.62
N TYR A 59 -8.68 -13.67 -10.98
CA TYR A 59 -9.59 -13.81 -9.84
C TYR A 59 -10.96 -13.16 -10.13
N PRO A 60 -11.72 -13.68 -11.13
CA PRO A 60 -12.98 -13.06 -11.56
C PRO A 60 -14.06 -13.04 -10.48
N ASN A 61 -13.92 -13.91 -9.47
CA ASN A 61 -14.84 -14.04 -8.33
C ASN A 61 -14.39 -13.29 -7.07
N ASP A 62 -13.30 -12.49 -7.14
CA ASP A 62 -12.85 -11.68 -6.02
C ASP A 62 -13.95 -10.71 -5.56
N GLU A 63 -14.18 -10.63 -4.23
CA GLU A 63 -15.26 -9.83 -3.66
C GLU A 63 -15.07 -8.33 -3.91
N ASN A 64 -13.84 -7.83 -3.87
CA ASN A 64 -13.56 -6.42 -4.17
C ASN A 64 -13.88 -6.13 -5.64
N LEU A 65 -13.52 -7.05 -6.55
CA LEU A 65 -13.81 -6.91 -7.97
C LEU A 65 -15.32 -6.94 -8.25
N LYS A 66 -16.08 -7.77 -7.55
CA LYS A 66 -17.55 -7.78 -7.63
C LYS A 66 -18.14 -6.43 -7.22
N GLN A 67 -17.66 -5.83 -6.14
CA GLN A 67 -18.09 -4.51 -5.70
C GLN A 67 -17.70 -3.41 -6.71
N ILE A 68 -16.48 -3.46 -7.24
CA ILE A 68 -16.00 -2.52 -8.25
C ILE A 68 -16.88 -2.55 -9.51
N LYS A 69 -17.30 -3.74 -9.95
CA LYS A 69 -18.18 -3.92 -11.13
C LYS A 69 -19.54 -3.23 -10.97
N THR A 70 -20.01 -3.00 -9.76
CA THR A 70 -21.26 -2.25 -9.54
C THR A 70 -21.15 -0.77 -9.92
N GLY A 71 -19.92 -0.25 -10.08
CA GLY A 71 -19.66 1.18 -10.29
C GLY A 71 -19.90 2.05 -9.04
N ASN A 72 -20.32 1.46 -7.94
CA ASN A 72 -20.60 2.17 -6.69
C ASN A 72 -19.35 2.19 -5.80
N TYR A 73 -18.64 3.32 -5.82
CA TYR A 73 -17.44 3.51 -5.01
C TYR A 73 -17.71 3.39 -3.50
N GLN A 74 -18.89 3.79 -3.04
CA GLN A 74 -19.24 3.72 -1.60
C GLN A 74 -19.20 2.29 -1.08
N LEU A 75 -19.72 1.32 -1.85
CA LEU A 75 -19.68 -0.09 -1.46
C LEU A 75 -18.25 -0.61 -1.33
N VAL A 76 -17.35 -0.19 -2.24
CA VAL A 76 -15.93 -0.56 -2.18
C VAL A 76 -15.27 0.08 -0.95
N ALA A 77 -15.52 1.36 -0.71
CA ALA A 77 -14.96 2.08 0.44
C ALA A 77 -15.43 1.44 1.77
N ASP A 78 -16.71 1.12 1.90
CA ASP A 78 -17.26 0.47 3.09
C ASP A 78 -16.65 -0.92 3.33
N GLN A 79 -16.41 -1.68 2.26
CA GLN A 79 -15.73 -2.98 2.35
C GLN A 79 -14.27 -2.81 2.77
N CYS A 80 -13.55 -1.85 2.18
CA CYS A 80 -12.17 -1.53 2.60
C CYS A 80 -12.11 -1.12 4.06
N LEU A 81 -13.05 -0.27 4.53
CA LEU A 81 -13.11 0.14 5.93
C LEU A 81 -13.38 -1.03 6.88
N LYS A 82 -14.30 -1.95 6.53
CA LYS A 82 -14.53 -3.17 7.31
C LYS A 82 -13.28 -4.02 7.44
N THR A 83 -12.58 -4.25 6.32
CA THR A 83 -11.33 -5.01 6.29
C THR A 83 -10.26 -4.31 7.12
N ASN A 84 -10.08 -3.01 6.95
CA ASN A 84 -9.09 -2.23 7.70
C ASN A 84 -9.36 -2.25 9.20
N LYS A 85 -10.63 -2.21 9.60
CA LYS A 85 -11.05 -2.33 11.01
C LYS A 85 -10.67 -3.70 11.58
N ALA A 86 -10.99 -4.77 10.87
CA ALA A 86 -10.66 -6.13 11.28
C ALA A 86 -9.14 -6.36 11.41
N LEU A 87 -8.34 -5.77 10.52
CA LEU A 87 -6.88 -5.85 10.54
C LEU A 87 -6.23 -4.81 11.49
N GLY A 88 -7.01 -3.89 12.05
CA GLY A 88 -6.52 -2.80 12.88
C GLY A 88 -5.48 -1.95 12.16
N ILE A 89 -5.71 -1.60 10.90
CA ILE A 89 -4.87 -0.70 10.09
C ILE A 89 -5.59 0.64 9.83
N PRO A 90 -4.93 1.66 9.29
CA PRO A 90 -5.56 2.95 9.06
C PRO A 90 -6.93 2.86 8.35
N PRO A 91 -7.93 3.64 8.76
CA PRO A 91 -7.89 4.77 9.71
C PRO A 91 -8.03 4.38 11.20
N TYR A 92 -8.15 3.10 11.53
CA TYR A 92 -8.41 2.61 12.89
C TYR A 92 -7.16 2.49 13.77
N SER A 93 -5.99 2.67 13.20
CA SER A 93 -4.70 2.78 13.92
C SER A 93 -3.78 3.73 13.17
N ASN A 94 -2.65 4.06 13.79
CA ASN A 94 -1.62 4.89 13.17
C ASN A 94 -0.43 4.01 12.83
N VAL A 95 0.00 4.05 11.57
CA VAL A 95 1.06 3.20 11.04
C VAL A 95 2.16 4.05 10.43
N SER A 96 3.39 3.67 10.70
CA SER A 96 4.59 4.17 10.01
C SER A 96 5.37 3.00 9.44
N ILE A 97 6.03 3.23 8.31
CA ILE A 97 6.87 2.22 7.67
C ILE A 97 8.30 2.75 7.64
N LEU A 98 9.18 2.08 8.38
CA LEU A 98 10.61 2.32 8.30
C LEU A 98 11.20 1.40 7.22
N ARG A 99 11.78 1.98 6.19
CA ARG A 99 12.42 1.23 5.09
C ARG A 99 13.93 1.27 5.24
N ALA A 100 14.58 0.14 4.98
CA ALA A 100 16.02 0.02 4.88
C ALA A 100 16.42 -0.43 3.48
N THR A 101 17.47 0.16 2.94
CA THR A 101 17.98 -0.14 1.60
C THR A 101 19.50 -0.25 1.65
N SER A 102 20.06 -1.36 1.13
CA SER A 102 21.51 -1.59 1.07
C SER A 102 21.86 -2.53 -0.08
N PRO A 103 23.08 -2.44 -0.67
CA PRO A 103 23.58 -3.47 -1.58
C PRO A 103 23.61 -4.87 -0.95
N ASN A 104 23.94 -4.95 0.35
CA ASN A 104 23.93 -6.18 1.10
C ASN A 104 22.57 -6.41 1.80
N PRO A 105 21.82 -7.46 1.43
CA PRO A 105 20.51 -7.77 2.03
C PRO A 105 20.58 -7.96 3.55
N GLN A 106 21.63 -8.62 4.04
CA GLN A 106 21.81 -8.91 5.46
C GLN A 106 21.96 -7.64 6.29
N SER A 107 22.63 -6.61 5.74
CA SER A 107 22.76 -5.32 6.42
C SER A 107 21.41 -4.63 6.64
N CYS A 108 20.46 -4.77 5.69
CA CYS A 108 19.10 -4.25 5.86
C CYS A 108 18.37 -4.95 7.00
N ILE A 109 18.47 -6.29 7.04
CA ILE A 109 17.79 -7.12 8.02
C ILE A 109 18.32 -6.81 9.43
N GLN A 110 19.65 -6.90 9.62
CA GLN A 110 20.29 -6.61 10.91
C GLN A 110 20.00 -5.21 11.45
N PHE A 111 20.01 -4.21 10.54
CA PHE A 111 19.65 -2.84 10.91
C PHE A 111 18.20 -2.75 11.43
N LEU A 112 17.26 -3.38 10.75
CA LEU A 112 15.85 -3.36 11.14
C LEU A 112 15.58 -4.21 12.37
N GLU A 113 16.28 -5.33 12.57
CA GLU A 113 16.22 -6.14 13.80
C GLU A 113 16.66 -5.32 15.01
N LYS A 114 17.79 -4.62 14.90
CA LYS A 114 18.27 -3.71 15.95
C LYS A 114 17.26 -2.59 16.28
N VAL A 115 16.56 -2.07 15.27
CA VAL A 115 15.47 -1.12 15.50
C VAL A 115 14.30 -1.78 16.21
N SER A 116 13.94 -3.01 15.83
CA SER A 116 12.86 -3.76 16.47
C SER A 116 13.17 -3.98 17.96
N GLU A 117 14.37 -4.42 18.30
CA GLU A 117 14.83 -4.63 19.67
C GLU A 117 14.77 -3.34 20.50
N LEU A 118 15.17 -2.19 19.91
CA LEU A 118 15.11 -0.89 20.58
C LEU A 118 13.68 -0.47 20.94
N LEU A 119 12.71 -0.93 20.19
CA LEU A 119 11.29 -0.60 20.38
C LEU A 119 10.50 -1.65 21.13
N ASP A 120 11.03 -2.86 21.34
CA ASP A 120 10.31 -4.02 21.87
C ASP A 120 9.69 -3.77 23.26
N ASN A 121 10.34 -2.94 24.07
CA ASN A 121 9.87 -2.56 25.40
C ASN A 121 8.94 -1.34 25.42
N LYS A 122 8.55 -0.79 24.27
CA LYS A 122 7.68 0.39 24.22
C LYS A 122 6.20 -0.04 24.30
N LYS A 123 5.54 0.29 25.40
CA LYS A 123 4.09 0.07 25.54
C LYS A 123 3.32 0.76 24.41
N ASN A 124 2.24 0.15 23.93
CA ASN A 124 1.36 0.69 22.88
C ASN A 124 2.05 0.89 21.50
N ILE A 125 3.15 0.15 21.27
CA ILE A 125 3.78 -0.01 19.97
C ILE A 125 3.72 -1.47 19.58
N SER A 126 3.31 -1.73 18.36
CA SER A 126 3.38 -3.06 17.74
C SER A 126 4.29 -2.95 16.51
N ILE A 127 5.18 -3.91 16.37
CA ILE A 127 6.16 -3.98 15.30
C ILE A 127 5.93 -5.25 14.49
N THR A 128 5.97 -5.13 13.17
CA THR A 128 5.92 -6.27 12.26
C THR A 128 7.08 -6.19 11.28
N GLY A 129 7.83 -7.26 11.18
CA GLY A 129 9.02 -7.35 10.32
C GLY A 129 10.28 -7.69 11.10
N PRO A 130 11.46 -7.67 10.44
CA PRO A 130 11.73 -7.19 9.08
C PRO A 130 11.00 -7.97 7.98
N LEU A 131 10.36 -7.25 7.05
CA LEU A 131 9.69 -7.83 5.90
C LEU A 131 10.37 -7.39 4.60
N PRO A 132 10.43 -8.24 3.57
CA PRO A 132 10.89 -7.83 2.26
C PRO A 132 9.96 -6.78 1.65
N SER A 133 10.51 -5.74 1.03
CA SER A 133 9.73 -4.71 0.33
C SER A 133 9.45 -5.13 -1.11
N ILE A 134 8.37 -4.64 -1.69
CA ILE A 134 8.06 -4.83 -3.10
C ILE A 134 8.32 -3.52 -3.85
N PRO A 135 9.10 -3.53 -4.94
CA PRO A 135 9.97 -4.62 -5.40
C PRO A 135 11.10 -4.92 -4.41
N LEU A 136 11.57 -6.17 -4.41
CA LEU A 136 12.63 -6.68 -3.53
C LEU A 136 13.95 -5.93 -3.69
N LYS A 137 14.23 -5.49 -4.93
CA LYS A 137 15.44 -4.73 -5.27
C LYS A 137 15.10 -3.53 -6.15
N ILE A 138 15.82 -2.43 -5.94
CA ILE A 138 15.82 -1.26 -6.83
C ILE A 138 17.27 -0.86 -7.08
N LYS A 139 17.65 -0.75 -8.36
CA LYS A 139 19.01 -0.37 -8.78
C LYS A 139 20.10 -1.18 -8.06
N GLY A 140 19.91 -2.50 -7.96
CA GLY A 140 20.86 -3.42 -7.32
C GLY A 140 20.78 -3.48 -5.79
N ASN A 141 20.07 -2.57 -5.13
CA ASN A 141 19.94 -2.53 -3.67
C ASN A 141 18.74 -3.34 -3.20
N SER A 142 18.97 -4.18 -2.19
CA SER A 142 17.92 -4.91 -1.48
C SER A 142 17.15 -3.98 -0.56
N ARG A 143 15.88 -4.30 -0.33
CA ARG A 143 14.94 -3.44 0.41
C ARG A 143 14.13 -4.29 1.39
N ASN A 144 14.16 -3.86 2.65
CA ASN A 144 13.34 -4.42 3.71
C ASN A 144 12.62 -3.29 4.46
N HIS A 145 11.61 -3.62 5.22
CA HIS A 145 10.91 -2.65 6.04
C HIS A 145 10.37 -3.23 7.35
N LEU A 146 10.18 -2.34 8.33
CA LEU A 146 9.38 -2.57 9.52
C LEU A 146 8.09 -1.77 9.41
N ILE A 147 7.00 -2.35 9.89
CA ILE A 147 5.74 -1.68 10.12
C ILE A 147 5.65 -1.39 11.62
N ILE A 148 5.55 -0.12 11.97
CA ILE A 148 5.43 0.36 13.35
C ILE A 148 4.02 0.90 13.52
N LYS A 149 3.27 0.35 14.46
CA LYS A 149 1.85 0.66 14.67
C LYS A 149 1.62 1.15 16.09
N SER A 150 0.72 2.13 16.23
CA SER A 150 0.28 2.66 17.53
C SER A 150 -1.19 3.09 17.47
N ASP A 151 -1.85 3.05 18.64
CA ASP A 151 -3.24 3.49 18.77
C ASP A 151 -3.38 5.01 18.61
N THR A 152 -2.34 5.79 18.98
CA THR A 152 -2.39 7.24 18.91
C THR A 152 -1.29 7.82 18.02
N LYS A 153 -1.66 8.78 17.17
CA LYS A 153 -0.73 9.48 16.29
C LYS A 153 0.34 10.25 17.09
N THR A 154 -0.05 10.88 18.19
CA THR A 154 0.86 11.67 19.03
C THR A 154 1.96 10.79 19.61
N TYR A 155 1.60 9.59 20.10
CA TYR A 155 2.58 8.67 20.66
C TYR A 155 3.48 8.08 19.57
N LEU A 156 2.91 7.70 18.44
CA LEU A 156 3.70 7.23 17.27
C LEU A 156 4.75 8.27 16.88
N ASN A 157 4.35 9.54 16.71
CA ASN A 157 5.27 10.61 16.34
C ASN A 157 6.39 10.81 17.37
N ARG A 158 6.09 10.70 18.66
CA ARG A 158 7.10 10.75 19.73
C ARG A 158 8.12 9.63 19.60
N VAL A 159 7.63 8.40 19.36
CA VAL A 159 8.49 7.22 19.17
C VAL A 159 9.34 7.36 17.91
N LEU A 160 8.78 7.84 16.81
CA LEU A 160 9.52 8.07 15.56
C LEU A 160 10.62 9.13 15.74
N LYS A 161 10.33 10.21 16.46
CA LYS A 161 11.33 11.24 16.77
C LYS A 161 12.48 10.67 17.63
N PHE A 162 12.15 9.90 18.65
CA PHE A 162 13.14 9.17 19.45
C PHE A 162 14.00 8.26 18.56
N LEU A 163 13.37 7.42 17.74
CA LEU A 163 14.05 6.53 16.80
C LEU A 163 15.01 7.28 15.88
N THR A 164 14.55 8.37 15.26
CA THR A 164 15.38 9.16 14.34
C THR A 164 16.64 9.68 15.04
N ASN A 165 16.50 10.18 16.26
CA ASN A 165 17.63 10.69 17.03
C ASN A 165 18.63 9.59 17.41
N GLU A 166 18.15 8.40 17.74
CA GLU A 166 19.01 7.25 18.07
C GLU A 166 19.72 6.71 16.82
N ILE A 167 18.96 6.41 15.78
CA ILE A 167 19.45 5.73 14.57
C ILE A 167 20.51 6.57 13.84
N GLN A 168 20.34 7.89 13.76
CA GLN A 168 21.27 8.74 13.00
C GLN A 168 22.72 8.65 13.52
N ASN A 169 22.94 8.23 14.75
CA ASN A 169 24.25 8.07 15.37
C ASN A 169 24.82 6.63 15.22
N TRP A 170 24.07 5.71 14.61
CA TRP A 170 24.52 4.33 14.47
C TRP A 170 25.55 4.17 13.36
N PRO A 171 26.60 3.34 13.55
CA PRO A 171 27.58 3.08 12.49
C PRO A 171 26.98 2.46 11.22
N GLU A 172 25.89 1.70 11.37
CA GLU A 172 25.16 1.01 10.30
C GLU A 172 24.57 1.97 9.29
N THR A 173 24.27 3.22 9.66
CA THR A 173 23.71 4.24 8.76
C THR A 173 24.66 4.64 7.62
N LYS A 174 25.95 4.33 7.77
CA LYS A 174 26.93 4.50 6.67
C LYS A 174 26.74 3.48 5.55
N LYS A 175 26.11 2.33 5.82
CA LYS A 175 25.94 1.20 4.89
C LYS A 175 24.47 0.97 4.50
N VAL A 176 23.55 1.48 5.27
CA VAL A 176 22.10 1.32 5.08
C VAL A 176 21.46 2.68 4.94
N LYS A 177 20.77 2.89 3.83
CA LYS A 177 19.88 4.04 3.65
C LYS A 177 18.52 3.71 4.27
N TRP A 178 18.06 4.57 5.14
CA TRP A 178 16.78 4.41 5.85
C TRP A 178 15.94 5.69 5.80
#